data_da4d4e4b7fa2e2d66366b5ed197fc909
#
_entry.id   da4d4e4b7fa2e2d66366b5ed197fc909
#
_cell.length_a   1.000
_cell.length_b   1.000
_cell.length_c   1.000
_cell.angle_alpha   90.00
_cell.angle_beta   90.00
_cell.angle_gamma   90.00
#
_symmetry.space_group_name_H-M   'P 1'
#
loop_
_entity.id
_entity.type
_entity.pdbx_description
1 polymer ?
#
loop_
_entity_poly.entity_id
_entity_poly.type
_entity_poly.pdbx_seq_one_letter_code
_entity_poly.pdbx_strand_id
1 'polypeptide(L)'
;MAFPDIKLARRPLHFIYLCDCSGSMGGSKMQSLNQAIRQSLPAMADVARDNPEAHMLVRAVAFSDHARWHIANPTPVEELEHSWRDLEARGLTAMGEAMSLVAQALRTPPMEQRALPPVLVLISDGAPTDDYFGGLQTLLHEPWARKAVRLSIAIGHDANLEDLQKFIGPEPSTANAGEHSAMRPLQANDARTLARYIKWASTAVVSAVSRPVSEIGSDRAPSSATNVPMPDLPPTLMDPIDMSQTVW
;
A
#
# COMPACT_ATOMS: atom_id res chain seq x y z
N MET A 1 4.94 -24.71 39.45
CA MET A 1 5.23 -23.29 39.19
C MET A 1 4.80 -23.05 37.77
N ALA A 2 3.73 -22.28 37.52
CA ALA A 2 3.32 -21.87 36.18
C ALA A 2 4.25 -20.73 35.75
N PHE A 3 4.89 -20.87 34.60
CA PHE A 3 5.66 -19.78 34.01
C PHE A 3 4.70 -18.66 33.68
N PRO A 4 5.03 -17.37 33.94
CA PRO A 4 4.19 -16.28 33.54
C PRO A 4 4.08 -16.31 32.01
N ASP A 5 2.85 -16.18 31.50
CA ASP A 5 2.56 -16.05 30.07
C ASP A 5 3.28 -14.79 29.56
N ILE A 6 4.45 -14.95 28.97
CA ILE A 6 5.18 -13.85 28.37
C ILE A 6 4.46 -13.52 27.05
N LYS A 7 3.50 -12.61 27.12
CA LYS A 7 2.94 -11.99 25.90
C LYS A 7 4.06 -11.23 25.22
N LEU A 8 4.60 -11.81 24.15
CA LEU A 8 5.50 -11.09 23.25
C LEU A 8 4.81 -9.82 22.78
N ALA A 9 5.45 -8.67 22.98
CA ALA A 9 4.90 -7.40 22.53
C ALA A 9 4.82 -7.43 20.99
N ARG A 10 3.60 -7.32 20.44
CA ARG A 10 3.37 -7.23 19.00
C ARG A 10 4.17 -6.09 18.41
N ARG A 11 4.76 -6.29 17.24
CA ARG A 11 5.52 -5.25 16.54
C ARG A 11 4.56 -4.39 15.71
N PRO A 12 4.67 -3.05 15.76
CA PRO A 12 3.85 -2.19 14.90
C PRO A 12 4.11 -2.49 13.42
N LEU A 13 3.04 -2.65 12.65
CA LEU A 13 3.04 -2.73 11.19
C LEU A 13 2.21 -1.58 10.64
N HIS A 14 2.88 -0.59 10.09
CA HIS A 14 2.20 0.57 9.50
C HIS A 14 1.76 0.25 8.07
N PHE A 15 0.47 0.34 7.83
CA PHE A 15 -0.14 0.25 6.51
C PHE A 15 -0.66 1.64 6.12
N ILE A 16 -0.11 2.24 5.07
CA ILE A 16 -0.41 3.62 4.69
C ILE A 16 -0.98 3.66 3.28
N TYR A 17 -2.22 4.09 3.16
CA TYR A 17 -2.83 4.43 1.89
C TYR A 17 -2.43 5.83 1.45
N LEU A 18 -2.09 6.01 0.16
CA LEU A 18 -1.98 7.29 -0.53
C LEU A 18 -3.06 7.30 -1.61
N CYS A 19 -4.16 7.99 -1.34
CA CYS A 19 -5.35 7.96 -2.18
C CYS A 19 -5.45 9.24 -3.01
N ASP A 20 -5.45 9.09 -4.31
CA ASP A 20 -5.77 10.15 -5.25
C ASP A 20 -7.23 10.57 -5.08
N CYS A 21 -7.42 11.86 -4.84
CA CYS A 21 -8.72 12.50 -4.73
C CYS A 21 -8.84 13.65 -5.75
N SER A 22 -8.09 13.59 -6.86
CA SER A 22 -8.18 14.55 -7.94
C SER A 22 -9.52 14.50 -8.66
N GLY A 23 -9.81 15.51 -9.49
CA GLY A 23 -11.07 15.61 -10.21
C GLY A 23 -11.34 14.44 -11.17
N SER A 24 -10.30 13.83 -11.76
CA SER A 24 -10.38 12.66 -12.64
C SER A 24 -10.88 11.40 -11.93
N MET A 25 -10.66 11.33 -10.61
CA MET A 25 -11.20 10.27 -9.75
C MET A 25 -12.71 10.40 -9.48
N GLY A 26 -13.38 11.43 -10.00
CA GLY A 26 -14.80 11.67 -9.76
C GLY A 26 -15.72 10.56 -10.25
N GLY A 27 -16.95 10.51 -9.72
CA GLY A 27 -17.99 9.57 -10.11
C GLY A 27 -17.73 8.13 -9.63
N SER A 28 -17.82 7.17 -10.55
CA SER A 28 -17.72 5.74 -10.25
C SER A 28 -16.36 5.30 -9.71
N LYS A 29 -15.26 5.93 -10.14
CA LYS A 29 -13.90 5.61 -9.65
C LYS A 29 -13.80 5.85 -8.15
N MET A 30 -14.20 7.03 -7.65
CA MET A 30 -14.17 7.36 -6.22
C MET A 30 -15.13 6.51 -5.41
N GLN A 31 -16.33 6.25 -5.92
CA GLN A 31 -17.29 5.36 -5.25
C GLN A 31 -16.72 3.95 -5.09
N SER A 32 -16.09 3.43 -6.14
CA SER A 32 -15.46 2.10 -6.13
C SER A 32 -14.26 2.04 -5.19
N LEU A 33 -13.44 3.10 -5.15
CA LEU A 33 -12.31 3.20 -4.22
C LEU A 33 -12.81 3.15 -2.76
N ASN A 34 -13.78 3.96 -2.41
CA ASN A 34 -14.37 3.99 -1.07
C ASN A 34 -14.98 2.63 -0.69
N GLN A 35 -15.72 2.01 -1.61
CA GLN A 35 -16.31 0.70 -1.40
C GLN A 35 -15.23 -0.38 -1.23
N ALA A 36 -14.20 -0.37 -2.07
CA ALA A 36 -13.11 -1.36 -2.03
C ALA A 36 -12.32 -1.28 -0.71
N ILE A 37 -12.02 -0.07 -0.24
CA ILE A 37 -11.35 0.12 1.05
C ILE A 37 -12.24 -0.40 2.18
N ARG A 38 -13.51 0.01 2.26
CA ARG A 38 -14.43 -0.48 3.30
C ARG A 38 -14.56 -2.01 3.30
N GLN A 39 -14.63 -2.63 2.12
CA GLN A 39 -14.70 -4.09 2.01
C GLN A 39 -13.40 -4.79 2.42
N SER A 40 -12.26 -4.11 2.34
CA SER A 40 -10.97 -4.69 2.75
C SER A 40 -10.75 -4.62 4.27
N LEU A 41 -11.32 -3.64 4.99
CA LEU A 41 -11.08 -3.44 6.41
C LEU A 41 -11.42 -4.66 7.28
N PRO A 42 -12.58 -5.34 7.12
CA PRO A 42 -12.86 -6.57 7.87
C PRO A 42 -11.84 -7.67 7.63
N ALA A 43 -11.43 -7.89 6.37
CA ALA A 43 -10.43 -8.89 6.04
C ALA A 43 -9.04 -8.54 6.59
N MET A 44 -8.69 -7.24 6.64
CA MET A 44 -7.47 -6.77 7.30
C MET A 44 -7.53 -7.03 8.82
N ALA A 45 -8.68 -6.77 9.44
CA ALA A 45 -8.88 -7.02 10.87
C ALA A 45 -8.77 -8.51 11.21
N ASP A 46 -9.28 -9.40 10.35
CA ASP A 46 -9.12 -10.85 10.51
C ASP A 46 -7.63 -11.23 10.45
N VAL A 47 -6.90 -10.75 9.44
CA VAL A 47 -5.44 -11.00 9.32
C VAL A 47 -4.68 -10.44 10.53
N ALA A 48 -5.04 -9.26 11.03
CA ALA A 48 -4.41 -8.67 12.21
C ALA A 48 -4.69 -9.47 13.48
N ARG A 49 -5.89 -10.05 13.61
CA ARG A 49 -6.30 -10.88 14.74
C ARG A 49 -5.56 -12.21 14.75
N ASP A 50 -5.42 -12.82 13.57
CA ASP A 50 -4.74 -14.11 13.40
C ASP A 50 -3.21 -13.99 13.46
N ASN A 51 -2.67 -12.77 13.49
CA ASN A 51 -1.24 -12.51 13.51
C ASN A 51 -0.76 -12.09 14.90
N PRO A 52 -0.18 -13.01 15.69
CA PRO A 52 0.30 -12.71 17.04
C PRO A 52 1.55 -11.81 17.05
N GLU A 53 2.30 -11.73 15.94
CA GLU A 53 3.57 -11.01 15.84
C GLU A 53 3.40 -9.55 15.48
N ALA A 54 2.30 -9.17 14.80
CA ALA A 54 2.08 -7.83 14.29
C ALA A 54 0.89 -7.13 14.94
N HIS A 55 1.06 -5.82 15.18
CA HIS A 55 -0.02 -4.89 15.51
C HIS A 55 -0.24 -3.99 14.29
N MET A 56 -1.28 -4.23 13.52
CA MET A 56 -1.57 -3.50 12.30
C MET A 56 -2.15 -2.13 12.60
N LEU A 57 -1.47 -1.09 12.17
CA LEU A 57 -1.82 0.31 12.33
C LEU A 57 -2.02 0.93 10.94
N VAL A 58 -3.23 1.39 10.66
CA VAL A 58 -3.59 1.98 9.36
C VAL A 58 -3.56 3.50 9.44
N ARG A 59 -3.05 4.11 8.39
CA ARG A 59 -3.12 5.56 8.11
C ARG A 59 -3.55 5.76 6.66
N ALA A 60 -4.06 6.95 6.36
CA ALA A 60 -4.40 7.30 4.99
C ALA A 60 -4.11 8.77 4.70
N VAL A 61 -3.50 9.03 3.56
CA VAL A 61 -3.35 10.36 2.97
C VAL A 61 -4.34 10.47 1.82
N ALA A 62 -5.08 11.57 1.76
CA ALA A 62 -5.86 12.00 0.61
C ALA A 62 -5.12 13.17 -0.06
N PHE A 63 -4.92 13.11 -1.37
CA PHE A 63 -4.27 14.21 -2.11
C PHE A 63 -5.11 14.65 -3.31
N SER A 64 -5.18 15.95 -3.49
CA SER A 64 -5.85 16.65 -4.58
C SER A 64 -5.08 17.94 -4.91
N ASP A 65 -5.60 19.14 -4.70
CA ASP A 65 -4.83 20.38 -4.79
C ASP A 65 -3.67 20.41 -3.78
N HIS A 66 -3.85 19.76 -2.63
CA HIS A 66 -2.89 19.56 -1.56
C HIS A 66 -3.02 18.17 -0.96
N ALA A 67 -1.96 17.69 -0.33
CA ALA A 67 -1.99 16.45 0.44
C ALA A 67 -2.38 16.72 1.90
N ARG A 68 -3.22 15.84 2.45
CA ARG A 68 -3.64 15.89 3.85
C ARG A 68 -3.84 14.49 4.41
N TRP A 69 -3.63 14.36 5.68
CA TRP A 69 -4.01 13.14 6.36
C TRP A 69 -5.55 12.99 6.38
N HIS A 70 -6.04 11.88 5.86
CA HIS A 70 -7.41 11.43 6.02
C HIS A 70 -7.57 10.67 7.34
N ILE A 71 -6.61 9.77 7.62
CA ILE A 71 -6.41 9.13 8.93
C ILE A 71 -5.01 9.52 9.40
N ALA A 72 -4.95 10.48 10.33
CA ALA A 72 -3.68 11.10 10.75
C ALA A 72 -2.91 10.25 11.77
N ASN A 73 -3.59 9.68 12.74
CA ASN A 73 -2.97 8.86 13.78
C ASN A 73 -2.87 7.40 13.31
N PRO A 74 -1.77 6.69 13.64
CA PRO A 74 -1.73 5.25 13.47
C PRO A 74 -2.88 4.60 14.24
N THR A 75 -3.88 4.09 13.53
CA THR A 75 -5.13 3.58 14.10
C THR A 75 -5.21 2.07 13.91
N PRO A 76 -5.46 1.27 14.97
CA PRO A 76 -5.70 -0.15 14.82
C PRO A 76 -6.78 -0.42 13.77
N VAL A 77 -6.56 -1.39 12.90
CA VAL A 77 -7.49 -1.66 11.79
C VAL A 77 -8.90 -2.00 12.28
N GLU A 78 -9.02 -2.64 13.44
CA GLU A 78 -10.28 -3.02 14.06
C GLU A 78 -11.15 -1.79 14.43
N GLU A 79 -10.52 -0.65 14.69
CA GLU A 79 -11.22 0.61 15.01
C GLU A 79 -11.69 1.36 13.76
N LEU A 80 -11.07 1.07 12.59
CA LEU A 80 -11.39 1.77 11.34
C LEU A 80 -12.66 1.25 10.65
N GLU A 81 -13.06 0.01 10.88
CA GLU A 81 -14.20 -0.62 10.22
C GLU A 81 -15.48 0.24 10.32
N HIS A 82 -15.67 0.92 11.46
CA HIS A 82 -16.84 1.77 11.71
C HIS A 82 -16.57 3.27 11.62
N SER A 83 -15.30 3.69 11.47
CA SER A 83 -14.90 5.10 11.50
C SER A 83 -14.38 5.63 10.16
N TRP A 84 -14.19 4.78 9.15
CA TRP A 84 -13.77 5.21 7.81
C TRP A 84 -14.79 6.16 7.19
N ARG A 85 -14.36 7.36 6.86
CA ARG A 85 -15.17 8.33 6.11
C ARG A 85 -14.85 8.24 4.63
N ASP A 86 -15.83 8.56 3.78
CA ASP A 86 -15.62 8.57 2.35
C ASP A 86 -14.66 9.66 1.92
N LEU A 87 -13.82 9.31 0.95
CA LEU A 87 -13.00 10.22 0.19
C LEU A 87 -13.86 10.93 -0.86
N GLU A 88 -13.54 12.18 -1.15
CA GLU A 88 -14.24 13.00 -2.14
C GLU A 88 -13.24 13.49 -3.19
N ALA A 89 -13.63 13.37 -4.47
CA ALA A 89 -12.79 13.77 -5.59
C ALA A 89 -12.97 15.25 -5.94
N ARG A 90 -11.84 15.97 -6.08
CA ARG A 90 -11.79 17.37 -6.54
C ARG A 90 -10.37 17.81 -6.85
N GLY A 91 -10.24 18.86 -7.65
CA GLY A 91 -8.96 19.57 -7.85
C GLY A 91 -7.90 18.78 -8.62
N LEU A 92 -6.66 19.03 -8.31
CA LEU A 92 -5.45 18.57 -9.01
C LEU A 92 -4.89 17.29 -8.37
N THR A 93 -3.60 16.95 -8.64
CA THR A 93 -2.96 15.69 -8.23
C THR A 93 -1.61 15.97 -7.55
N ALA A 94 -1.64 16.49 -6.30
CA ALA A 94 -0.44 16.82 -5.51
C ALA A 94 0.21 15.55 -4.91
N MET A 95 0.69 14.67 -5.79
CA MET A 95 1.25 13.36 -5.42
C MET A 95 2.61 13.47 -4.71
N GLY A 96 3.46 14.43 -5.13
CA GLY A 96 4.75 14.70 -4.49
C GLY A 96 4.59 15.22 -3.07
N GLU A 97 3.59 16.10 -2.84
CA GLU A 97 3.25 16.57 -1.49
C GLU A 97 2.78 15.41 -0.60
N ALA A 98 1.97 14.47 -1.14
CA ALA A 98 1.55 13.27 -0.42
C ALA A 98 2.74 12.40 0.02
N MET A 99 3.72 12.20 -0.87
CA MET A 99 4.94 11.46 -0.55
C MET A 99 5.77 12.16 0.53
N SER A 100 5.90 13.48 0.45
CA SER A 100 6.60 14.30 1.45
C SER A 100 5.92 14.23 2.81
N LEU A 101 4.59 14.19 2.85
CA LEU A 101 3.81 14.04 4.06
C LEU A 101 4.02 12.65 4.71
N VAL A 102 4.05 11.58 3.90
CA VAL A 102 4.35 10.22 4.37
C VAL A 102 5.79 10.12 4.85
N ALA A 103 6.75 10.76 4.18
CA ALA A 103 8.14 10.79 4.61
C ALA A 103 8.30 11.28 6.05
N GLN A 104 7.58 12.35 6.43
CA GLN A 104 7.60 12.87 7.80
C GLN A 104 7.13 11.83 8.83
N ALA A 105 6.13 11.01 8.47
CA ALA A 105 5.60 9.96 9.33
C ALA A 105 6.54 8.75 9.46
N LEU A 106 7.43 8.56 8.50
CA LEU A 106 8.41 7.46 8.49
C LEU A 106 9.76 7.84 9.12
N ARG A 107 9.90 9.03 9.66
CA ARG A 107 11.07 9.43 10.49
C ARG A 107 11.06 8.71 11.83
N THR A 108 12.20 8.59 12.43
CA THR A 108 12.30 8.04 13.79
C THR A 108 12.80 9.14 14.75
N PRO A 109 11.99 9.60 15.72
CA PRO A 109 10.53 9.41 15.81
C PRO A 109 9.79 10.15 14.69
N PRO A 110 8.50 9.90 14.40
CA PRO A 110 7.53 9.14 15.20
C PRO A 110 7.49 7.62 14.95
N MET A 111 8.19 7.13 13.91
CA MET A 111 8.22 5.70 13.61
C MET A 111 8.97 4.91 14.70
N GLU A 112 8.42 3.79 15.15
CA GLU A 112 9.02 2.98 16.22
C GLU A 112 10.22 2.17 15.71
N GLN A 113 11.30 2.13 16.48
CA GLN A 113 12.54 1.42 16.10
C GLN A 113 12.33 -0.09 15.88
N ARG A 114 11.36 -0.70 16.56
CA ARG A 114 11.03 -2.13 16.45
C ARG A 114 9.87 -2.44 15.53
N ALA A 115 9.40 -1.47 14.74
CA ALA A 115 8.36 -1.69 13.77
C ALA A 115 8.75 -2.75 12.73
N LEU A 116 7.73 -3.34 12.10
CA LEU A 116 7.89 -4.13 10.87
C LEU A 116 8.06 -3.18 9.67
N PRO A 117 8.63 -3.65 8.55
CA PRO A 117 8.65 -2.86 7.31
C PRO A 117 7.25 -2.35 6.97
N PRO A 118 7.06 -1.04 6.77
CA PRO A 118 5.74 -0.51 6.47
C PRO A 118 5.27 -0.91 5.06
N VAL A 119 3.96 -0.93 4.86
CA VAL A 119 3.33 -1.13 3.54
C VAL A 119 2.75 0.18 3.08
N LEU A 120 3.17 0.66 1.90
CA LEU A 120 2.70 1.88 1.28
C LEU A 120 1.94 1.53 0.01
N VAL A 121 0.68 1.94 -0.11
CA VAL A 121 -0.16 1.66 -1.27
C VAL A 121 -0.61 2.97 -1.90
N LEU A 122 -0.05 3.29 -3.07
CA LEU A 122 -0.42 4.45 -3.88
C LEU A 122 -1.53 4.04 -4.85
N ILE A 123 -2.64 4.77 -4.82
CA ILE A 123 -3.82 4.53 -5.67
C ILE A 123 -4.12 5.81 -6.42
N SER A 124 -4.01 5.80 -7.76
CA SER A 124 -4.21 6.98 -8.61
C SER A 124 -4.65 6.60 -10.01
N ASP A 125 -5.31 7.52 -10.69
CA ASP A 125 -5.71 7.41 -12.10
C ASP A 125 -4.98 8.42 -13.00
N GLY A 126 -4.15 9.31 -12.44
CA GLY A 126 -3.60 10.42 -13.17
C GLY A 126 -2.09 10.63 -13.01
N ALA A 127 -1.59 11.58 -13.79
CA ALA A 127 -0.24 12.09 -13.66
C ALA A 127 -0.17 13.13 -12.52
N PRO A 128 0.95 13.20 -11.78
CA PRO A 128 1.17 14.23 -10.78
C PRO A 128 1.20 15.63 -11.41
N THR A 129 0.67 16.61 -10.71
CA THR A 129 0.64 18.02 -11.13
C THR A 129 1.59 18.91 -10.32
N ASP A 130 2.32 18.32 -9.39
CA ASP A 130 3.27 18.99 -8.50
C ASP A 130 4.71 18.44 -8.67
N ASP A 131 5.63 18.83 -7.76
CA ASP A 131 6.99 18.29 -7.75
C ASP A 131 7.04 16.84 -7.27
N TYR A 132 6.60 15.94 -8.14
CA TYR A 132 6.60 14.50 -7.91
C TYR A 132 7.99 13.95 -7.55
N PHE A 133 9.04 14.36 -8.32
CA PHE A 133 10.39 13.84 -8.10
C PHE A 133 10.97 14.29 -6.77
N GLY A 134 10.80 15.55 -6.41
CA GLY A 134 11.22 16.06 -5.10
C GLY A 134 10.53 15.35 -3.96
N GLY A 135 9.22 15.11 -4.08
CA GLY A 135 8.44 14.35 -3.12
C GLY A 135 8.91 12.89 -2.99
N LEU A 136 9.11 12.20 -4.12
CA LEU A 136 9.61 10.82 -4.14
C LEU A 136 11.02 10.71 -3.55
N GLN A 137 11.92 11.62 -3.89
CA GLN A 137 13.27 11.64 -3.32
C GLN A 137 13.21 11.87 -1.81
N THR A 138 12.37 12.80 -1.34
CA THR A 138 12.16 13.06 0.08
C THR A 138 11.68 11.80 0.80
N LEU A 139 10.73 11.07 0.22
CA LEU A 139 10.25 9.79 0.75
C LEU A 139 11.38 8.75 0.81
N LEU A 140 12.08 8.54 -0.29
CA LEU A 140 13.14 7.52 -0.40
C LEU A 140 14.40 7.86 0.40
N HIS A 141 14.56 9.10 0.85
CA HIS A 141 15.63 9.47 1.78
C HIS A 141 15.43 8.85 3.16
N GLU A 142 14.19 8.60 3.56
CA GLU A 142 13.88 8.02 4.87
C GLU A 142 14.23 6.53 4.93
N PRO A 143 14.97 6.08 5.97
CA PRO A 143 15.37 4.67 6.11
C PRO A 143 14.19 3.70 6.12
N TRP A 144 13.06 4.07 6.73
CA TRP A 144 11.86 3.25 6.77
C TRP A 144 11.16 3.16 5.41
N ALA A 145 11.16 4.23 4.60
CA ALA A 145 10.62 4.19 3.25
C ALA A 145 11.42 3.27 2.32
N ARG A 146 12.73 3.19 2.50
CA ARG A 146 13.57 2.24 1.75
C ARG A 146 13.31 0.79 2.12
N LYS A 147 12.91 0.53 3.37
CA LYS A 147 12.51 -0.81 3.83
C LYS A 147 11.04 -1.12 3.54
N ALA A 148 10.26 -0.12 3.16
CA ALA A 148 8.83 -0.27 2.92
C ALA A 148 8.55 -1.17 1.71
N VAL A 149 7.50 -1.98 1.81
CA VAL A 149 6.85 -2.58 0.65
C VAL A 149 6.02 -1.50 -0.02
N ARG A 150 6.37 -1.13 -1.25
CA ARG A 150 5.66 -0.12 -2.03
C ARG A 150 4.87 -0.78 -3.15
N LEU A 151 3.59 -0.47 -3.21
CA LEU A 151 2.64 -0.97 -4.19
C LEU A 151 1.95 0.22 -4.84
N SER A 152 1.59 0.11 -6.10
CA SER A 152 0.70 1.06 -6.73
C SER A 152 -0.44 0.37 -7.46
N ILE A 153 -1.62 1.00 -7.43
CA ILE A 153 -2.83 0.58 -8.12
C ILE A 153 -3.24 1.71 -9.05
N ALA A 154 -3.19 1.43 -10.33
CA ALA A 154 -3.61 2.30 -11.41
C ALA A 154 -5.11 2.14 -11.66
N ILE A 155 -5.89 3.22 -11.60
CA ILE A 155 -7.34 3.17 -11.83
C ILE A 155 -7.64 3.69 -13.24
N GLY A 156 -8.23 2.83 -14.06
CA GLY A 156 -8.58 3.15 -15.45
C GLY A 156 -7.47 2.85 -16.45
N HIS A 157 -7.78 3.05 -17.73
CA HIS A 157 -6.86 2.75 -18.83
C HIS A 157 -5.88 3.87 -19.13
N ASP A 158 -6.16 5.06 -18.66
CA ASP A 158 -5.45 6.32 -18.91
C ASP A 158 -4.48 6.69 -17.78
N ALA A 159 -4.35 5.83 -16.76
CA ALA A 159 -3.44 6.05 -15.65
C ALA A 159 -1.97 6.11 -16.09
N ASN A 160 -1.21 7.03 -15.50
CA ASN A 160 0.21 7.17 -15.77
C ASN A 160 1.02 6.06 -15.04
N LEU A 161 1.23 4.94 -15.75
CA LEU A 161 1.94 3.79 -15.20
C LEU A 161 3.43 4.07 -14.94
N GLU A 162 4.06 5.02 -15.66
CA GLU A 162 5.47 5.33 -15.50
C GLU A 162 5.75 5.96 -14.12
N ASP A 163 4.97 6.94 -13.71
CA ASP A 163 5.14 7.57 -12.39
C ASP A 163 4.77 6.61 -11.27
N LEU A 164 3.74 5.79 -11.45
CA LEU A 164 3.39 4.73 -10.51
C LEU A 164 4.49 3.67 -10.38
N GLN A 165 5.19 3.34 -11.48
CA GLN A 165 6.34 2.44 -11.45
C GLN A 165 7.53 3.04 -10.70
N LYS A 166 7.82 4.33 -10.88
CA LYS A 166 8.88 5.02 -10.13
C LYS A 166 8.65 4.98 -8.62
N PHE A 167 7.39 5.06 -8.17
CA PHE A 167 7.05 4.90 -6.76
C PHE A 167 7.38 3.51 -6.22
N ILE A 168 7.09 2.45 -6.96
CA ILE A 168 7.39 1.07 -6.55
C ILE A 168 8.91 0.86 -6.52
N GLY A 169 9.60 1.27 -7.56
CA GLY A 169 11.04 1.07 -7.78
C GLY A 169 11.37 0.67 -9.21
N PRO A 170 12.60 0.24 -9.48
CA PRO A 170 13.04 -0.11 -10.83
C PRO A 170 12.21 -1.25 -11.42
N GLU A 171 11.99 -1.19 -12.74
CA GLU A 171 11.33 -2.27 -13.47
C GLU A 171 12.09 -3.59 -13.40
N PRO A 172 11.37 -4.74 -13.50
CA PRO A 172 12.01 -6.04 -13.62
C PRO A 172 12.94 -6.06 -14.82
N SER A 173 14.24 -6.26 -14.57
CA SER A 173 15.19 -6.46 -15.66
C SER A 173 15.01 -7.86 -16.22
N THR A 174 14.82 -7.99 -17.55
CA THR A 174 14.78 -9.27 -18.27
C THR A 174 16.09 -10.05 -18.16
N ALA A 175 17.19 -9.40 -17.77
CA ALA A 175 18.50 -10.04 -17.61
C ALA A 175 18.62 -10.90 -16.33
N ASN A 176 17.76 -10.67 -15.32
CA ASN A 176 17.78 -11.37 -14.03
C ASN A 176 16.44 -12.04 -13.72
N ALA A 177 15.90 -12.78 -14.66
CA ALA A 177 14.61 -13.48 -14.54
C ALA A 177 14.53 -14.52 -13.40
N GLY A 178 15.60 -14.68 -12.61
CA GLY A 178 15.65 -15.54 -11.42
C GLY A 178 15.59 -14.79 -10.09
N GLU A 179 15.75 -13.47 -10.08
CA GLU A 179 15.74 -12.66 -8.86
C GLU A 179 14.42 -11.90 -8.77
N HIS A 180 13.52 -12.41 -7.93
CA HIS A 180 12.30 -11.79 -7.39
C HIS A 180 11.58 -10.85 -8.36
N SER A 181 10.41 -11.26 -8.79
CA SER A 181 9.46 -10.50 -9.62
C SER A 181 9.36 -9.04 -9.13
N ALA A 182 10.08 -8.14 -9.77
CA ALA A 182 9.92 -6.72 -9.49
C ALA A 182 8.48 -6.38 -9.83
N MET A 183 7.80 -5.77 -8.88
CA MET A 183 6.38 -5.47 -8.98
C MET A 183 6.12 -4.41 -10.04
N ARG A 184 5.05 -4.58 -10.79
CA ARG A 184 4.51 -3.56 -11.69
C ARG A 184 3.26 -2.93 -11.08
N PRO A 185 2.88 -1.71 -11.49
CA PRO A 185 1.59 -1.14 -11.12
C PRO A 185 0.44 -2.09 -11.46
N LEU A 186 -0.45 -2.31 -10.50
CA LEU A 186 -1.63 -3.14 -10.66
C LEU A 186 -2.72 -2.31 -11.35
N GLN A 187 -3.08 -2.63 -12.58
CA GLN A 187 -4.07 -1.87 -13.33
C GLN A 187 -5.48 -2.39 -13.08
N ALA A 188 -6.33 -1.56 -12.47
CA ALA A 188 -7.73 -1.84 -12.21
C ALA A 188 -8.62 -1.03 -13.16
N ASN A 189 -9.35 -1.71 -14.04
CA ASN A 189 -10.24 -1.10 -15.03
C ASN A 189 -11.72 -1.23 -14.63
N ASP A 190 -12.00 -1.82 -13.50
CA ASP A 190 -13.33 -2.00 -12.94
C ASP A 190 -13.30 -2.09 -11.41
N ALA A 191 -14.46 -1.89 -10.77
CA ALA A 191 -14.62 -1.89 -9.32
C ALA A 191 -14.23 -3.22 -8.65
N ARG A 192 -14.50 -4.35 -9.32
CA ARG A 192 -14.21 -5.69 -8.80
C ARG A 192 -12.71 -5.92 -8.74
N THR A 193 -12.00 -5.61 -9.82
CA THR A 193 -10.53 -5.71 -9.89
C THR A 193 -9.86 -4.81 -8.85
N LEU A 194 -10.34 -3.57 -8.71
CA LEU A 194 -9.85 -2.64 -7.68
C LEU A 194 -10.03 -3.22 -6.27
N ALA A 195 -11.21 -3.73 -5.94
CA ALA A 195 -11.48 -4.34 -4.64
C ALA A 195 -10.58 -5.56 -4.36
N ARG A 196 -10.32 -6.38 -5.39
CA ARG A 196 -9.42 -7.55 -5.29
C ARG A 196 -7.96 -7.14 -5.04
N TYR A 197 -7.47 -6.10 -5.71
CA TYR A 197 -6.11 -5.61 -5.52
C TYR A 197 -5.92 -4.98 -4.13
N ILE A 198 -6.87 -4.16 -3.68
CA ILE A 198 -6.84 -3.58 -2.33
C ILE A 198 -6.88 -4.69 -1.27
N LYS A 199 -7.76 -5.67 -1.42
CA LYS A 199 -7.83 -6.82 -0.51
C LYS A 199 -6.52 -7.60 -0.49
N TRP A 200 -5.93 -7.89 -1.64
CA TRP A 200 -4.65 -8.61 -1.73
C TRP A 200 -3.52 -7.80 -1.07
N ALA A 201 -3.39 -6.50 -1.37
CA ALA A 201 -2.38 -5.65 -0.78
C ALA A 201 -2.49 -5.60 0.75
N SER A 202 -3.71 -5.55 1.25
CA SER A 202 -3.99 -5.41 2.69
C SER A 202 -3.99 -6.73 3.47
N THR A 203 -4.03 -7.87 2.83
CA THR A 203 -4.03 -9.19 3.50
C THR A 203 -2.79 -10.00 3.20
N ALA A 204 -2.55 -10.37 1.94
CA ALA A 204 -1.43 -11.22 1.56
C ALA A 204 -0.07 -10.56 1.80
N VAL A 205 0.06 -9.26 1.43
CA VAL A 205 1.29 -8.50 1.65
C VAL A 205 1.56 -8.30 3.13
N VAL A 206 0.55 -7.95 3.91
CA VAL A 206 0.66 -7.80 5.37
C VAL A 206 1.10 -9.10 6.02
N SER A 207 0.51 -10.24 5.64
CA SER A 207 0.90 -11.55 6.14
C SER A 207 2.36 -11.90 5.79
N ALA A 208 2.83 -11.53 4.58
CA ALA A 208 4.21 -11.76 4.17
C ALA A 208 5.21 -10.92 4.97
N VAL A 209 4.89 -9.63 5.21
CA VAL A 209 5.74 -8.70 5.99
C VAL A 209 5.86 -9.12 7.45
N SER A 210 4.83 -9.75 8.00
CA SER A 210 4.77 -10.11 9.43
C SER A 210 5.40 -11.46 9.76
N ARG A 211 5.81 -12.28 8.78
CA ARG A 211 6.44 -13.58 9.05
C ARG A 211 7.78 -13.42 9.76
N PRO A 212 8.09 -14.29 10.74
CA PRO A 212 9.41 -14.31 11.36
C PRO A 212 10.51 -14.62 10.33
N VAL A 213 11.64 -13.96 10.44
CA VAL A 213 12.80 -14.19 9.53
C VAL A 213 13.28 -15.65 9.58
N SER A 214 13.05 -16.36 10.70
CA SER A 214 13.41 -17.77 10.87
C SER A 214 12.61 -18.74 9.98
N GLU A 215 11.46 -18.34 9.44
CA GLU A 215 10.65 -19.14 8.53
C GLU A 215 10.98 -18.88 7.04
N ILE A 216 11.76 -17.85 6.75
CA ILE A 216 12.27 -17.55 5.41
C ILE A 216 13.47 -18.45 5.19
N GLY A 217 13.27 -19.56 4.46
CA GLY A 217 14.32 -20.56 4.20
C GLY A 217 15.60 -19.90 3.67
N SER A 218 16.74 -20.41 4.12
CA SER A 218 18.10 -19.88 3.88
C SER A 218 18.56 -19.86 2.41
N ASP A 219 17.75 -20.32 1.47
CA ASP A 219 18.12 -20.48 0.06
C ASP A 219 17.78 -19.31 -0.87
N ARG A 220 17.24 -18.21 -0.32
CA ARG A 220 16.95 -17.02 -1.11
C ARG A 220 17.69 -15.81 -0.55
N ALA A 221 18.70 -15.37 -1.27
CA ALA A 221 19.37 -14.11 -0.99
C ALA A 221 18.37 -12.93 -1.02
N PRO A 222 18.43 -11.98 -0.07
CA PRO A 222 17.53 -10.85 -0.04
C PRO A 222 17.74 -9.98 -1.29
N SER A 223 16.69 -9.72 -2.06
CA SER A 223 16.75 -8.78 -3.16
C SER A 223 16.85 -7.34 -2.64
N SER A 224 17.56 -6.51 -3.37
CA SER A 224 18.14 -5.23 -2.94
C SER A 224 17.16 -4.07 -2.65
N ALA A 225 15.87 -4.24 -2.73
CA ALA A 225 14.92 -3.15 -2.49
C ALA A 225 14.02 -3.37 -1.26
N THR A 226 13.56 -4.58 -1.01
CA THR A 226 12.82 -4.92 0.19
C THR A 226 13.19 -6.34 0.60
N ASN A 227 13.61 -6.55 1.86
CA ASN A 227 13.92 -7.88 2.41
C ASN A 227 12.65 -8.76 2.64
N VAL A 228 11.54 -8.40 2.03
CA VAL A 228 10.26 -9.08 2.18
C VAL A 228 9.92 -9.75 0.86
N PRO A 229 9.83 -11.09 0.81
CA PRO A 229 9.35 -11.77 -0.39
C PRO A 229 7.88 -11.40 -0.62
N MET A 230 7.61 -10.82 -1.79
CA MET A 230 6.24 -10.51 -2.18
C MET A 230 5.46 -11.80 -2.47
N PRO A 231 4.25 -11.93 -1.96
CA PRO A 231 3.38 -13.04 -2.34
C PRO A 231 2.99 -12.90 -3.83
N ASP A 232 2.94 -14.04 -4.52
CA ASP A 232 2.48 -14.06 -5.91
C ASP A 232 1.04 -13.53 -6.00
N LEU A 233 0.76 -12.80 -7.08
CA LEU A 233 -0.62 -12.45 -7.41
C LEU A 233 -1.41 -13.75 -7.64
N PRO A 234 -2.55 -13.95 -6.97
CA PRO A 234 -3.37 -15.13 -7.22
C PRO A 234 -3.73 -15.25 -8.71
N PRO A 235 -3.73 -16.46 -9.30
CA PRO A 235 -4.10 -16.66 -10.70
C PRO A 235 -5.43 -16.01 -11.06
N THR A 236 -6.38 -16.00 -10.13
CA THR A 236 -7.67 -15.30 -10.29
C THR A 236 -7.57 -13.79 -10.44
N LEU A 237 -6.42 -13.16 -10.13
CA LEU A 237 -6.14 -11.75 -10.38
C LEU A 237 -5.46 -11.53 -11.74
N MET A 238 -5.00 -12.63 -12.38
CA MET A 238 -4.33 -12.61 -13.70
C MET A 238 -5.30 -12.99 -14.83
N ASP A 239 -6.56 -13.31 -14.53
CA ASP A 239 -7.54 -13.63 -15.58
C ASP A 239 -7.68 -12.44 -16.54
N PRO A 240 -7.71 -12.72 -17.86
CA PRO A 240 -7.88 -11.67 -18.87
C PRO A 240 -9.13 -10.85 -18.53
N ILE A 241 -8.96 -9.54 -18.52
CA ILE A 241 -10.06 -8.59 -18.29
C ILE A 241 -11.11 -8.84 -19.37
N ASP A 242 -12.32 -9.19 -18.97
CA ASP A 242 -13.46 -9.18 -19.88
C ASP A 242 -13.72 -7.72 -20.29
N MET A 243 -13.22 -7.34 -21.47
CA MET A 243 -13.34 -6.00 -22.03
C MET A 243 -14.79 -5.52 -22.19
N SER A 244 -15.77 -6.43 -22.08
CA SER A 244 -17.19 -6.09 -22.15
C SER A 244 -17.75 -5.46 -20.86
N GLN A 245 -16.99 -5.48 -19.77
CA GLN A 245 -17.38 -4.95 -18.46
C GLN A 245 -16.56 -3.70 -18.01
N THR A 246 -15.99 -2.98 -18.96
CA THR A 246 -15.26 -1.72 -18.67
C THR A 246 -16.26 -0.67 -18.18
N VAL A 247 -16.14 -0.22 -16.92
CA VAL A 247 -17.14 0.62 -16.23
C VAL A 247 -16.66 2.06 -16.00
N TRP A 248 -15.42 2.42 -16.43
CA TRP A 248 -14.91 3.80 -16.40
C TRP A 248 -14.35 4.27 -17.71
#